data_9eb56d6628ee0bd334f6d600cc40e6d8
#
_entry.id   9eb56d6628ee0bd334f6d600cc40e6d8
#
_cell.length_a   1.000
_cell.length_b   1.000
_cell.length_c   1.000
_cell.angle_alpha   90.00
_cell.angle_beta   90.00
_cell.angle_gamma   90.00
#
_symmetry.space_group_name_H-M   'P 1'
#
loop_
_entity.id
_entity.type
_entity.pdbx_description
1 polymer ?
#
loop_
_entity_poly.entity_id
_entity_poly.type
_entity_poly.pdbx_seq_one_letter_code
_entity_poly.pdbx_strand_id
1 'polypeptide(L)'
;MKLVSSLLLLLLLSCQNYAQKFKDGDIIFQSSPSPQSAAIEEATQSPYSHCGIIFYENNVAYVYEAIQPVGKRRLDEWIESGVNEMYVVKRLKDSTQLGKAEIQSLKNYAISQFGKNYDGVFNWSDKEMYCSELVYKSYWNACHVKLANALPLRDFNIDGPIVRKVMKQRYGNDIPYDEPMVSPEQLFNSPQLITIN
;
A
#
# COMPACT_ATOMS: atom_id res chain seq x y z
N MET A 1 -48.43 6.43 27.11
CA MET A 1 -47.43 5.36 27.06
C MET A 1 -47.24 4.90 25.60
N LYS A 2 -46.69 5.74 24.72
CA LYS A 2 -46.36 5.41 23.29
C LYS A 2 -45.40 6.51 22.74
N LEU A 3 -44.14 6.57 23.19
CA LEU A 3 -43.17 7.55 22.68
C LEU A 3 -41.71 7.11 22.88
N VAL A 4 -41.39 5.81 22.83
CA VAL A 4 -40.01 5.30 23.00
C VAL A 4 -39.52 4.45 21.80
N SER A 5 -40.34 4.29 20.76
CA SER A 5 -40.01 3.34 19.67
C SER A 5 -39.38 3.96 18.41
N SER A 6 -39.14 5.29 18.36
CA SER A 6 -38.65 5.97 17.13
C SER A 6 -37.18 6.37 17.14
N LEU A 7 -36.45 6.20 18.24
CA LEU A 7 -35.06 6.70 18.34
C LEU A 7 -33.97 5.65 18.07
N LEU A 8 -34.36 4.37 17.93
CA LEU A 8 -33.38 3.27 17.74
C LEU A 8 -33.09 2.94 16.26
N LEU A 9 -33.78 3.59 15.31
CA LEU A 9 -33.63 3.29 13.87
C LEU A 9 -32.65 4.19 13.15
N LEU A 10 -32.13 5.24 13.79
CA LEU A 10 -31.26 6.25 13.17
C LEU A 10 -29.76 5.96 13.30
N LEU A 11 -29.34 4.99 14.13
CA LEU A 11 -27.93 4.67 14.35
C LEU A 11 -27.34 3.61 13.42
N LEU A 12 -28.15 3.00 12.56
CA LEU A 12 -27.70 1.95 11.62
C LEU A 12 -27.38 2.47 10.20
N LEU A 13 -27.60 3.75 9.94
CA LEU A 13 -27.45 4.32 8.58
C LEU A 13 -26.08 4.93 8.28
N SER A 14 -25.21 5.07 9.26
CA SER A 14 -23.91 5.72 9.05
C SER A 14 -22.78 4.77 8.58
N CYS A 15 -22.94 3.46 8.69
CA CYS A 15 -21.92 2.48 8.25
C CYS A 15 -22.00 2.08 6.76
N GLN A 16 -23.03 2.49 6.03
CA GLN A 16 -23.24 1.97 4.65
C GLN A 16 -22.53 2.76 3.54
N ASN A 17 -22.03 3.97 3.79
CA ASN A 17 -21.53 4.83 2.72
C ASN A 17 -20.04 4.62 2.35
N TYR A 18 -19.22 3.99 3.18
CA TYR A 18 -17.83 3.69 2.83
C TYR A 18 -17.70 2.46 1.91
N ALA A 19 -18.62 1.51 2.00
CA ALA A 19 -18.56 0.25 1.27
C ALA A 19 -18.73 0.39 -0.26
N GLN A 20 -19.20 1.51 -0.78
CA GLN A 20 -19.42 1.72 -2.22
C GLN A 20 -18.38 2.58 -2.93
N LYS A 21 -17.51 3.26 -2.19
CA LYS A 21 -16.53 4.21 -2.77
C LYS A 21 -15.33 3.50 -3.40
N PHE A 22 -14.83 2.46 -2.75
CA PHE A 22 -13.65 1.72 -3.20
C PHE A 22 -14.03 0.38 -3.82
N LYS A 23 -13.11 -0.24 -4.56
CA LYS A 23 -13.26 -1.54 -5.21
C LYS A 23 -12.09 -2.45 -4.88
N ASP A 24 -12.31 -3.74 -5.03
CA ASP A 24 -11.23 -4.72 -4.97
C ASP A 24 -10.14 -4.36 -5.99
N GLY A 25 -8.90 -4.37 -5.55
CA GLY A 25 -7.75 -4.00 -6.35
C GLY A 25 -7.41 -2.50 -6.33
N ASP A 26 -8.18 -1.63 -5.67
CA ASP A 26 -7.75 -0.23 -5.48
C ASP A 26 -6.47 -0.18 -4.63
N ILE A 27 -5.57 0.74 -4.96
CA ILE A 27 -4.32 0.94 -4.23
C ILE A 27 -4.47 2.17 -3.33
N ILE A 28 -4.17 2.02 -2.06
CA ILE A 28 -4.23 3.09 -1.07
C ILE A 28 -2.83 3.49 -0.62
N PHE A 29 -2.62 4.79 -0.42
CA PHE A 29 -1.35 5.41 -0.07
C PHE A 29 -1.50 6.34 1.13
N GLN A 30 -0.50 6.34 2.02
CA GLN A 30 -0.40 7.26 3.16
C GLN A 30 1.06 7.51 3.56
N SER A 31 1.26 8.49 4.44
CA SER A 31 2.47 8.62 5.26
C SER A 31 2.28 7.87 6.58
N SER A 32 3.27 7.10 7.01
CA SER A 32 3.25 6.44 8.33
C SER A 32 4.14 7.19 9.33
N PRO A 33 3.78 7.26 10.61
CA PRO A 33 4.58 7.94 11.61
C PRO A 33 5.78 7.08 12.05
N SER A 34 6.82 6.97 11.23
CA SER A 34 8.02 6.19 11.54
C SER A 34 9.30 6.83 10.99
N PRO A 35 10.47 6.57 11.60
CA PRO A 35 11.76 7.01 11.04
C PRO A 35 12.04 6.47 9.64
N GLN A 36 11.53 5.27 9.34
CA GLN A 36 11.61 4.69 8.00
C GLN A 36 10.79 5.47 6.99
N SER A 37 9.58 5.88 7.36
CA SER A 37 8.72 6.69 6.51
C SER A 37 9.38 8.02 6.15
N ALA A 38 9.95 8.71 7.12
CA ALA A 38 10.68 9.94 6.86
C ALA A 38 11.85 9.75 5.88
N ALA A 39 12.57 8.62 5.96
CA ALA A 39 13.64 8.31 5.01
C ALA A 39 13.10 8.00 3.60
N ILE A 40 11.97 7.30 3.48
CA ILE A 40 11.33 7.02 2.19
C ILE A 40 10.84 8.34 1.57
N GLU A 41 10.19 9.19 2.34
CA GLU A 41 9.69 10.50 1.89
C GLU A 41 10.84 11.40 1.41
N GLU A 42 11.96 11.45 2.15
CA GLU A 42 13.16 12.21 1.74
C GLU A 42 13.78 11.62 0.47
N ALA A 43 13.92 10.29 0.39
CA ALA A 43 14.51 9.62 -0.77
C ALA A 43 13.69 9.76 -2.04
N THR A 44 12.37 9.80 -1.92
CA THR A 44 11.44 9.85 -3.06
C THR A 44 10.90 11.26 -3.32
N GLN A 45 11.16 12.22 -2.43
CA GLN A 45 10.60 13.58 -2.46
C GLN A 45 9.07 13.58 -2.56
N SER A 46 8.42 12.66 -1.85
CA SER A 46 6.98 12.42 -1.87
C SER A 46 6.44 12.27 -0.45
N PRO A 47 5.21 12.72 -0.18
CA PRO A 47 4.57 12.51 1.12
C PRO A 47 4.08 11.07 1.34
N TYR A 48 4.23 10.17 0.37
CA TYR A 48 3.73 8.80 0.47
C TYR A 48 4.88 7.83 0.77
N SER A 49 4.84 7.24 1.96
CA SER A 49 5.85 6.28 2.43
C SER A 49 5.31 4.87 2.60
N HIS A 50 3.99 4.70 2.50
CA HIS A 50 3.34 3.40 2.66
C HIS A 50 2.17 3.22 1.71
N CYS A 51 1.92 1.97 1.29
CA CYS A 51 0.81 1.62 0.42
C CYS A 51 0.35 0.17 0.64
N GLY A 52 -0.87 -0.11 0.18
CA GLY A 52 -1.44 -1.45 0.16
C GLY A 52 -2.56 -1.56 -0.87
N ILE A 53 -3.19 -2.73 -0.94
CA ILE A 53 -4.28 -3.03 -1.88
C ILE A 53 -5.56 -3.25 -1.09
N ILE A 54 -6.64 -2.59 -1.50
CA ILE A 54 -7.97 -2.74 -0.88
C ILE A 54 -8.66 -3.98 -1.43
N PHE A 55 -9.17 -4.82 -0.53
CA PHE A 55 -10.07 -5.93 -0.85
C PHE A 55 -11.22 -6.01 0.14
N TYR A 56 -12.38 -6.43 -0.36
CA TYR A 56 -13.54 -6.70 0.48
C TYR A 56 -13.64 -8.18 0.87
N GLU A 57 -13.99 -8.41 2.14
CA GLU A 57 -14.33 -9.73 2.69
C GLU A 57 -15.62 -9.60 3.51
N ASN A 58 -16.66 -10.30 3.12
CA ASN A 58 -17.98 -10.22 3.79
C ASN A 58 -18.47 -8.77 3.98
N ASN A 59 -18.34 -7.94 2.95
CA ASN A 59 -18.66 -6.51 2.93
C ASN A 59 -17.83 -5.62 3.87
N VAL A 60 -16.72 -6.12 4.43
CA VAL A 60 -15.74 -5.34 5.19
C VAL A 60 -14.52 -5.08 4.31
N ALA A 61 -14.08 -3.82 4.25
CA ALA A 61 -12.87 -3.44 3.51
C ALA A 61 -11.62 -3.69 4.35
N TYR A 62 -10.63 -4.32 3.74
CA TYR A 62 -9.30 -4.55 4.29
C TYR A 62 -8.24 -3.99 3.35
N VAL A 63 -7.14 -3.51 3.91
CA VAL A 63 -5.91 -3.22 3.19
C VAL A 63 -4.95 -4.39 3.37
N TYR A 64 -4.55 -4.99 2.25
CA TYR A 64 -3.51 -6.01 2.21
C TYR A 64 -2.18 -5.29 2.04
N GLU A 65 -1.27 -5.46 2.98
CA GLU A 65 -0.07 -4.64 3.08
C GLU A 65 1.13 -5.45 3.57
N ALA A 66 2.33 -5.00 3.20
CA ALA A 66 3.53 -5.49 3.83
C ALA A 66 3.86 -4.62 5.05
N ILE A 67 3.70 -5.24 6.20
CA ILE A 67 4.12 -4.82 7.54
C ILE A 67 4.81 -6.00 8.22
N GLN A 68 5.09 -5.94 9.50
CA GLN A 68 5.67 -7.07 10.23
C GLN A 68 4.62 -7.82 11.05
N PRO A 69 4.22 -9.04 10.67
CA PRO A 69 4.43 -9.69 9.37
C PRO A 69 3.52 -9.15 8.27
N VAL A 70 3.80 -9.50 7.00
CA VAL A 70 2.90 -9.21 5.86
C VAL A 70 1.52 -9.76 6.15
N GLY A 71 0.49 -8.96 5.92
CA GLY A 71 -0.87 -9.36 6.25
C GLY A 71 -1.94 -8.40 5.76
N LYS A 72 -3.03 -8.33 6.49
CA LYS A 72 -4.13 -7.39 6.22
C LYS A 72 -4.58 -6.72 7.50
N ARG A 73 -5.11 -5.51 7.36
CA ARG A 73 -5.72 -4.72 8.40
C ARG A 73 -7.04 -4.14 7.90
N ARG A 74 -8.01 -3.89 8.79
CA ARG A 74 -9.23 -3.20 8.41
C ARG A 74 -8.90 -1.83 7.82
N LEU A 75 -9.67 -1.39 6.81
CA LEU A 75 -9.41 -0.11 6.15
C LEU A 75 -9.48 1.09 7.10
N ASP A 76 -10.44 1.10 8.03
CA ASP A 76 -10.58 2.13 9.06
C ASP A 76 -9.33 2.20 9.97
N GLU A 77 -8.89 1.08 10.53
CA GLU A 77 -7.69 0.98 11.35
C GLU A 77 -6.42 1.38 10.58
N TRP A 78 -6.38 1.06 9.28
CA TRP A 78 -5.27 1.42 8.42
C TRP A 78 -5.20 2.95 8.21
N ILE A 79 -6.33 3.60 7.97
CA ILE A 79 -6.43 5.06 7.82
C ILE A 79 -6.01 5.76 9.13
N GLU A 80 -6.53 5.30 10.27
CA GLU A 80 -6.20 5.85 11.60
C GLU A 80 -4.70 5.75 11.93
N SER A 81 -4.00 4.78 11.37
CA SER A 81 -2.55 4.61 11.57
C SER A 81 -1.68 5.57 10.77
N GLY A 82 -2.25 6.30 9.82
CA GLY A 82 -1.55 7.28 8.99
C GLY A 82 -1.40 8.65 9.65
N VAL A 83 -0.45 9.43 9.18
CA VAL A 83 -0.25 10.81 9.64
C VAL A 83 -1.50 11.64 9.31
N ASN A 84 -2.14 12.20 10.35
CA ASN A 84 -3.38 12.99 10.23
C ASN A 84 -4.53 12.26 9.51
N GLU A 85 -4.52 10.92 9.50
CA GLU A 85 -5.51 10.09 8.80
C GLU A 85 -5.63 10.42 7.30
N MET A 86 -4.58 11.03 6.74
CA MET A 86 -4.56 11.42 5.33
C MET A 86 -4.19 10.25 4.43
N TYR A 87 -4.99 10.01 3.42
CA TYR A 87 -4.77 8.95 2.43
C TYR A 87 -5.23 9.38 1.04
N VAL A 88 -4.71 8.71 0.03
CA VAL A 88 -5.18 8.81 -1.35
C VAL A 88 -5.38 7.40 -1.90
N VAL A 89 -6.47 7.21 -2.65
CA VAL A 89 -6.76 5.95 -3.30
C VAL A 89 -6.66 6.13 -4.81
N LYS A 90 -5.98 5.18 -5.43
CA LYS A 90 -5.84 5.11 -6.88
C LYS A 90 -6.38 3.80 -7.41
N ARG A 91 -6.88 3.86 -8.64
CA ARG A 91 -7.47 2.72 -9.36
C ARG A 91 -6.81 2.56 -10.72
N LEU A 92 -6.71 1.32 -11.19
CA LEU A 92 -6.26 1.06 -12.55
C LEU A 92 -7.19 1.77 -13.55
N LYS A 93 -6.57 2.56 -14.44
CA LYS A 93 -7.28 3.41 -15.41
C LYS A 93 -8.10 2.56 -16.38
N ASP A 94 -7.51 1.49 -16.88
CA ASP A 94 -8.18 0.52 -17.73
C ASP A 94 -8.76 -0.61 -16.87
N SER A 95 -10.03 -0.45 -16.49
CA SER A 95 -10.75 -1.42 -15.67
C SER A 95 -10.97 -2.77 -16.37
N THR A 96 -10.77 -2.87 -17.68
CA THR A 96 -10.90 -4.15 -18.41
C THR A 96 -9.77 -5.11 -18.09
N GLN A 97 -8.64 -4.60 -17.59
CA GLN A 97 -7.50 -5.41 -17.13
C GLN A 97 -7.70 -6.06 -15.75
N LEU A 98 -8.77 -5.70 -15.04
CA LEU A 98 -9.13 -6.26 -13.72
C LEU A 98 -10.55 -6.83 -13.75
N GLY A 99 -10.76 -7.89 -14.53
CA GLY A 99 -11.95 -8.68 -14.44
C GLY A 99 -12.00 -9.53 -13.16
N LYS A 100 -13.07 -10.32 -12.97
CA LYS A 100 -13.24 -11.12 -11.75
C LYS A 100 -12.10 -12.13 -11.53
N ALA A 101 -11.56 -12.70 -12.60
CA ALA A 101 -10.47 -13.67 -12.52
C ALA A 101 -9.16 -12.99 -12.09
N GLU A 102 -8.85 -11.82 -12.67
CA GLU A 102 -7.66 -11.04 -12.35
C GLU A 102 -7.71 -10.50 -10.91
N ILE A 103 -8.86 -10.00 -10.46
CA ILE A 103 -9.06 -9.60 -9.06
C ILE A 103 -8.82 -10.78 -8.11
N GLN A 104 -9.36 -11.96 -8.42
CA GLN A 104 -9.13 -13.14 -7.60
C GLN A 104 -7.64 -13.55 -7.59
N SER A 105 -6.97 -13.49 -8.74
CA SER A 105 -5.54 -13.77 -8.86
C SER A 105 -4.71 -12.75 -8.08
N LEU A 106 -5.05 -11.46 -8.16
CA LEU A 106 -4.43 -10.37 -7.41
C LEU A 106 -4.52 -10.62 -5.90
N LYS A 107 -5.72 -10.94 -5.44
CA LYS A 107 -5.99 -11.27 -4.03
C LYS A 107 -5.22 -12.50 -3.57
N ASN A 108 -5.24 -13.58 -4.37
CA ASN A 108 -4.56 -14.82 -4.07
C ASN A 108 -3.03 -14.63 -3.98
N TYR A 109 -2.45 -13.86 -4.90
CA TYR A 109 -1.02 -13.54 -4.82
C TYR A 109 -0.68 -12.78 -3.54
N ALA A 110 -1.44 -11.74 -3.20
CA ALA A 110 -1.21 -10.99 -1.98
C ALA A 110 -1.35 -11.88 -0.72
N ILE A 111 -2.36 -12.76 -0.66
CA ILE A 111 -2.53 -13.75 0.43
C ILE A 111 -1.33 -14.71 0.51
N SER A 112 -0.78 -15.15 -0.61
CA SER A 112 0.36 -16.06 -0.62
C SER A 112 1.63 -15.46 0.01
N GLN A 113 1.66 -14.13 0.19
CA GLN A 113 2.75 -13.42 0.86
C GLN A 113 2.53 -13.27 2.38
N PHE A 114 1.33 -13.57 2.89
CA PHE A 114 1.01 -13.40 4.31
C PHE A 114 1.93 -14.25 5.20
N GLY A 115 2.33 -13.67 6.32
CA GLY A 115 3.26 -14.28 7.27
C GLY A 115 4.74 -14.09 6.93
N LYS A 116 5.10 -13.59 5.75
CA LYS A 116 6.48 -13.19 5.46
C LYS A 116 6.91 -12.03 6.34
N ASN A 117 8.21 -11.94 6.62
CA ASN A 117 8.77 -10.78 7.28
C ASN A 117 8.69 -9.53 6.40
N TYR A 118 8.62 -8.38 7.05
CA TYR A 118 8.81 -7.11 6.35
C TYR A 118 10.29 -6.95 5.94
N ASP A 119 10.53 -6.66 4.66
CA ASP A 119 11.87 -6.39 4.17
C ASP A 119 12.30 -4.95 4.53
N GLY A 120 13.07 -4.85 5.60
CA GLY A 120 13.64 -3.57 6.03
C GLY A 120 14.86 -3.12 5.23
N VAL A 121 15.44 -3.99 4.40
CA VAL A 121 16.61 -3.69 3.57
C VAL A 121 16.28 -3.56 2.08
N PHE A 122 15.01 -3.70 1.74
CA PHE A 122 14.47 -3.49 0.38
C PHE A 122 15.16 -4.31 -0.72
N ASN A 123 15.53 -5.57 -0.41
CA ASN A 123 16.04 -6.48 -1.42
C ASN A 123 14.92 -6.89 -2.39
N TRP A 124 15.24 -6.95 -3.66
CA TRP A 124 14.33 -7.47 -4.67
C TRP A 124 14.32 -9.00 -4.65
N SER A 125 13.74 -9.57 -3.59
CA SER A 125 13.67 -11.01 -3.37
C SER A 125 12.25 -11.46 -3.05
N ASP A 126 12.01 -12.77 -3.04
CA ASP A 126 10.69 -13.31 -2.64
C ASP A 126 10.70 -13.87 -1.20
N LYS A 127 11.79 -13.67 -0.44
CA LYS A 127 11.89 -14.17 0.95
C LYS A 127 11.14 -13.31 1.93
N GLU A 128 11.31 -12.02 1.82
CA GLU A 128 10.68 -10.97 2.60
C GLU A 128 9.96 -10.03 1.64
N MET A 129 9.20 -9.06 2.15
CA MET A 129 8.39 -8.18 1.29
C MET A 129 8.27 -6.79 1.89
N TYR A 130 8.47 -5.73 1.10
CA TYR A 130 8.11 -4.37 1.49
C TYR A 130 6.84 -3.89 0.78
N CYS A 131 6.26 -2.78 1.22
CA CYS A 131 4.88 -2.40 0.86
C CYS A 131 4.65 -2.20 -0.64
N SER A 132 5.48 -1.42 -1.30
CA SER A 132 5.35 -1.14 -2.74
C SER A 132 5.75 -2.33 -3.61
N GLU A 133 6.66 -3.18 -3.14
CA GLU A 133 6.98 -4.44 -3.79
C GLU A 133 5.78 -5.40 -3.81
N LEU A 134 5.08 -5.53 -2.67
CA LEU A 134 3.86 -6.33 -2.59
C LEU A 134 2.83 -5.87 -3.61
N VAL A 135 2.56 -4.57 -3.69
CA VAL A 135 1.61 -4.00 -4.65
C VAL A 135 2.07 -4.26 -6.08
N TYR A 136 3.33 -3.93 -6.41
CA TYR A 136 3.88 -4.12 -7.75
C TYR A 136 3.82 -5.59 -8.20
N LYS A 137 4.34 -6.51 -7.37
CA LYS A 137 4.37 -7.94 -7.70
C LYS A 137 2.98 -8.55 -7.76
N SER A 138 2.02 -8.08 -6.94
CA SER A 138 0.64 -8.53 -7.02
C SER A 138 0.02 -8.20 -8.38
N TYR A 139 0.15 -6.98 -8.86
CA TYR A 139 -0.37 -6.57 -10.15
C TYR A 139 0.34 -7.24 -11.33
N TRP A 140 1.67 -7.37 -11.25
CA TRP A 140 2.44 -8.05 -12.28
C TRP A 140 2.07 -9.53 -12.42
N ASN A 141 1.99 -10.25 -11.29
CA ASN A 141 1.70 -11.69 -11.30
C ASN A 141 0.23 -12.01 -11.63
N ALA A 142 -0.70 -11.11 -11.30
CA ALA A 142 -2.12 -11.34 -11.53
C ALA A 142 -2.58 -11.00 -12.96
N CYS A 143 -2.10 -9.91 -13.52
CA CYS A 143 -2.61 -9.38 -14.78
C CYS A 143 -1.53 -8.79 -15.70
N HIS A 144 -0.25 -9.01 -15.40
CA HIS A 144 0.91 -8.48 -16.14
C HIS A 144 0.90 -6.95 -16.32
N VAL A 145 0.23 -6.25 -15.40
CA VAL A 145 0.24 -4.78 -15.37
C VAL A 145 1.51 -4.30 -14.70
N LYS A 146 2.34 -3.59 -15.46
CA LYS A 146 3.56 -2.97 -14.96
C LYS A 146 3.25 -1.57 -14.43
N LEU A 147 3.09 -1.44 -13.11
CA LEU A 147 2.74 -0.16 -12.48
C LEU A 147 3.90 0.85 -12.47
N ALA A 148 5.14 0.37 -12.42
CA ALA A 148 6.35 1.20 -12.38
C ALA A 148 7.54 0.48 -13.01
N ASN A 149 8.66 1.17 -13.20
CA ASN A 149 9.95 0.54 -13.47
C ASN A 149 10.73 0.47 -12.14
N ALA A 150 11.26 -0.70 -11.80
CA ALA A 150 12.21 -0.78 -10.71
C ALA A 150 13.46 0.03 -11.06
N LEU A 151 13.94 0.84 -10.14
CA LEU A 151 15.14 1.66 -10.27
C LEU A 151 16.19 1.18 -9.28
N PRO A 152 17.49 1.25 -9.61
CA PRO A 152 18.54 0.96 -8.66
C PRO A 152 18.53 1.97 -7.50
N LEU A 153 18.89 1.55 -6.30
CA LEU A 153 18.89 2.37 -5.08
C LEU A 153 19.59 3.73 -5.30
N ARG A 154 20.69 3.76 -6.05
CA ARG A 154 21.44 4.99 -6.35
C ARG A 154 20.67 6.07 -7.11
N ASP A 155 19.57 5.71 -7.78
CA ASP A 155 18.75 6.64 -8.57
C ASP A 155 17.73 7.41 -7.70
N PHE A 156 17.60 7.05 -6.43
CA PHE A 156 16.83 7.80 -5.44
C PHE A 156 17.68 8.89 -4.78
N ASN A 157 17.03 9.85 -4.11
CA ASN A 157 17.74 10.88 -3.34
C ASN A 157 18.32 10.28 -2.05
N ILE A 158 19.46 9.56 -2.19
CA ILE A 158 20.10 8.85 -1.07
C ILE A 158 21.04 9.75 -0.25
N ASP A 159 21.23 11.00 -0.66
CA ASP A 159 22.14 11.94 -0.02
C ASP A 159 21.53 12.75 1.12
N GLY A 160 20.22 12.64 1.30
CA GLY A 160 19.51 13.30 2.40
C GLY A 160 19.99 12.82 3.79
N PRO A 161 19.99 13.69 4.80
CA PRO A 161 20.53 13.37 6.12
C PRO A 161 19.77 12.23 6.81
N ILE A 162 18.43 12.13 6.62
CA ILE A 162 17.61 11.08 7.21
C ILE A 162 17.89 9.75 6.49
N VAL A 163 17.91 9.78 5.16
CA VAL A 163 18.23 8.60 4.33
C VAL A 163 19.59 8.03 4.68
N ARG A 164 20.64 8.88 4.70
CA ARG A 164 22.00 8.45 5.05
C ARG A 164 22.09 7.79 6.43
N LYS A 165 21.38 8.33 7.41
CA LYS A 165 21.32 7.74 8.76
C LYS A 165 20.69 6.34 8.73
N VAL A 166 19.55 6.18 8.05
CA VAL A 166 18.85 4.91 7.96
C VAL A 166 19.67 3.89 7.16
N MET A 167 20.25 4.30 6.03
CA MET A 167 21.12 3.42 5.23
C MET A 167 22.34 2.94 6.02
N LYS A 168 23.00 3.83 6.77
CA LYS A 168 24.12 3.46 7.64
C LYS A 168 23.73 2.44 8.70
N GLN A 169 22.54 2.56 9.28
CA GLN A 169 22.03 1.60 10.27
C GLN A 169 21.73 0.24 9.67
N ARG A 170 21.24 0.19 8.41
CA ARG A 170 20.81 -1.05 7.75
C ARG A 170 21.92 -1.79 7.05
N TYR A 171 22.73 -1.07 6.31
CA TYR A 171 23.75 -1.65 5.43
C TYR A 171 25.19 -1.48 5.94
N GLY A 172 25.38 -0.65 6.96
CA GLY A 172 26.74 -0.33 7.40
C GLY A 172 27.54 0.38 6.30
N ASN A 173 28.59 -0.29 5.81
CA ASN A 173 29.41 0.20 4.69
C ASN A 173 29.06 -0.46 3.35
N ASP A 174 28.25 -1.53 3.36
CA ASP A 174 27.96 -2.36 2.17
C ASP A 174 26.61 -1.97 1.57
N ILE A 175 26.50 -0.70 1.13
CA ILE A 175 25.27 -0.17 0.55
C ILE A 175 25.05 -0.79 -0.84
N PRO A 176 23.90 -1.45 -1.09
CA PRO A 176 23.62 -2.11 -2.36
C PRO A 176 23.10 -1.10 -3.40
N TYR A 177 23.97 -0.24 -3.92
CA TYR A 177 23.62 0.85 -4.83
C TYR A 177 22.89 0.40 -6.10
N ASP A 178 23.13 -0.82 -6.55
CA ASP A 178 22.56 -1.40 -7.76
C ASP A 178 21.28 -2.21 -7.50
N GLU A 179 20.87 -2.37 -6.23
CA GLU A 179 19.68 -3.14 -5.88
C GLU A 179 18.43 -2.48 -6.48
N PRO A 180 17.66 -3.20 -7.33
CA PRO A 180 16.46 -2.64 -7.90
C PRO A 180 15.35 -2.55 -6.84
N MET A 181 14.59 -1.46 -6.86
CA MET A 181 13.45 -1.29 -5.97
C MET A 181 12.36 -0.45 -6.63
N VAL A 182 11.15 -0.56 -6.08
CA VAL A 182 9.99 0.25 -6.45
C VAL A 182 9.52 1.01 -5.23
N SER A 183 9.38 2.33 -5.32
CA SER A 183 8.88 3.17 -4.22
C SER A 183 7.36 3.33 -4.25
N PRO A 184 6.72 3.68 -3.12
CA PRO A 184 5.32 4.10 -3.11
C PRO A 184 5.04 5.27 -4.06
N GLU A 185 5.98 6.22 -4.16
CA GLU A 185 5.89 7.39 -5.07
C GLU A 185 5.82 6.97 -6.55
N GLN A 186 6.66 6.03 -6.98
CA GLN A 186 6.63 5.53 -8.36
C GLN A 186 5.30 4.86 -8.69
N LEU A 187 4.73 4.11 -7.75
CA LEU A 187 3.39 3.53 -7.92
C LEU A 187 2.32 4.61 -7.94
N PHE A 188 2.41 5.61 -7.06
CA PHE A 188 1.47 6.73 -6.99
C PHE A 188 1.43 7.52 -8.30
N ASN A 189 2.58 7.76 -8.92
CA ASN A 189 2.72 8.49 -10.18
C ASN A 189 2.58 7.61 -11.43
N SER A 190 2.19 6.35 -11.25
CA SER A 190 1.99 5.43 -12.39
C SER A 190 0.99 6.00 -13.40
N PRO A 191 1.33 6.05 -14.70
CA PRO A 191 0.40 6.47 -15.75
C PRO A 191 -0.78 5.49 -15.93
N GLN A 192 -0.66 4.29 -15.36
CA GLN A 192 -1.71 3.27 -15.36
C GLN A 192 -2.84 3.58 -14.35
N LEU A 193 -2.62 4.51 -13.42
CA LEU A 193 -3.53 4.78 -12.32
C LEU A 193 -4.23 6.14 -12.43
N ILE A 194 -5.46 6.20 -11.94
CA ILE A 194 -6.22 7.44 -11.70
C ILE A 194 -6.52 7.59 -10.21
N THR A 195 -6.58 8.83 -9.73
CA THR A 195 -7.05 9.15 -8.39
C THR A 195 -8.58 9.08 -8.34
N ILE A 196 -9.14 8.50 -7.25
CA ILE A 196 -10.59 8.29 -7.10
C ILE A 196 -11.19 8.89 -5.82
N ASN A 197 -10.40 9.53 -4.97
CA ASN A 197 -10.87 10.28 -3.79
C ASN A 197 -10.24 11.65 -3.72
#